data_41614b541a126806ba5f3c83811b394b
#
_entry.id   41614b541a126806ba5f3c83811b394b
#
_cell.length_a   1.000
_cell.length_b   1.000
_cell.length_c   1.000
_cell.angle_alpha   90.00
_cell.angle_beta   90.00
_cell.angle_gamma   90.00
#
_symmetry.space_group_name_H-M   'P 1'
#
loop_
_entity.id
_entity.type
_entity.pdbx_description
1 polymer ?
#
loop_
_entity_poly.entity_id
_entity_poly.type
_entity_poly.pdbx_seq_one_letter_code
_entity_poly.pdbx_strand_id
1 'polypeptide(L)'
;TTMSKAAPTDSVFDALKKQDVGAFGIKPFAAGSLFRGDSVENNRRARLAIRYILHTNTVIPIPGMNRLEHVDNVAKAVMERRQLDVKETAELENANKQAWASLPADYQWLKNWEYV
;
A
#
# COMPACT_ATOMS: atom_id res chain seq x y z
N THR A 1 22.96 -16.66 -10.37
CA THR A 1 23.53 -15.52 -9.62
C THR A 1 22.82 -15.41 -8.29
N THR A 2 23.44 -15.87 -7.25
CA THR A 2 22.95 -15.68 -5.87
C THR A 2 22.97 -14.18 -5.55
N MET A 3 21.82 -13.56 -5.54
CA MET A 3 21.70 -12.24 -4.94
C MET A 3 21.93 -12.39 -3.43
N SER A 4 22.90 -11.68 -2.90
CA SER A 4 23.16 -11.70 -1.46
C SER A 4 21.90 -11.30 -0.71
N LYS A 5 21.56 -12.02 0.36
CA LYS A 5 20.51 -11.61 1.29
C LYS A 5 20.79 -10.18 1.72
N ALA A 6 19.87 -9.26 1.43
CA ALA A 6 19.97 -7.91 1.94
C ALA A 6 20.00 -7.97 3.48
N ALA A 7 20.85 -7.18 4.11
CA ALA A 7 20.85 -7.08 5.56
C ALA A 7 19.45 -6.63 6.03
N PRO A 8 18.96 -7.09 7.20
CA PRO A 8 17.62 -6.75 7.70
C PRO A 8 17.32 -5.25 7.80
N THR A 9 18.36 -4.41 7.82
CA THR A 9 18.28 -2.94 7.86
C THR A 9 18.29 -2.28 6.50
N ASP A 10 18.60 -3.03 5.42
CA ASP A 10 18.70 -2.49 4.07
C ASP A 10 17.37 -2.74 3.33
N SER A 11 16.47 -1.78 3.41
CA SER A 11 15.24 -1.81 2.61
C SER A 11 15.48 -1.21 1.23
N VAL A 12 14.64 -1.58 0.26
CA VAL A 12 14.63 -0.94 -1.05
C VAL A 12 14.40 0.57 -0.94
N PHE A 13 13.62 1.01 0.04
CA PHE A 13 13.34 2.43 0.29
C PHE A 13 14.58 3.20 0.76
N ASP A 14 15.42 2.58 1.55
CA ASP A 14 16.70 3.18 1.98
C ASP A 14 17.66 3.30 0.79
N ALA A 15 17.71 2.30 -0.06
CA ALA A 15 18.50 2.35 -1.29
C ALA A 15 18.04 3.47 -2.23
N LEU A 16 16.73 3.64 -2.40
CA LEU A 16 16.18 4.74 -3.21
C LEU A 16 16.61 6.11 -2.69
N LYS A 17 16.57 6.32 -1.37
CA LYS A 17 17.00 7.56 -0.75
C LYS A 17 18.51 7.81 -0.92
N LYS A 18 19.32 6.79 -0.69
CA LYS A 18 20.78 6.90 -0.82
C LYS A 18 21.23 7.24 -2.24
N GLN A 19 20.49 6.77 -3.24
CA GLN A 19 20.83 6.95 -4.64
C GLN A 19 20.04 8.08 -5.32
N ASP A 20 19.18 8.78 -4.58
CA ASP A 20 18.32 9.85 -5.09
C ASP A 20 17.48 9.39 -6.30
N VAL A 21 16.83 8.24 -6.16
CA VAL A 21 15.99 7.64 -7.19
C VAL A 21 14.52 7.73 -6.80
N GLY A 22 13.70 8.27 -7.69
CA GLY A 22 12.24 8.27 -7.56
C GLY A 22 11.65 6.88 -7.79
N ALA A 23 10.51 6.59 -7.16
CA ALA A 23 9.82 5.32 -7.32
C ALA A 23 8.31 5.50 -7.41
N PHE A 24 7.68 4.61 -8.18
CA PHE A 24 6.23 4.48 -8.25
C PHE A 24 5.79 3.20 -7.53
N GLY A 25 4.77 3.30 -6.68
CA GLY A 25 4.18 2.15 -6.00
C GLY A 25 2.90 1.70 -6.70
N ILE A 26 2.91 0.53 -7.30
CA ILE A 26 1.73 -0.07 -7.91
C ILE A 26 0.96 -0.93 -6.90
N LYS A 27 -0.30 -1.20 -7.19
CA LYS A 27 -1.18 -2.06 -6.38
C LYS A 27 -1.29 -1.64 -4.90
N PRO A 28 -1.53 -0.36 -4.61
CA PRO A 28 -1.60 0.13 -3.22
C PRO A 28 -2.74 -0.52 -2.42
N PHE A 29 -3.67 -1.22 -3.07
CA PHE A 29 -4.79 -1.91 -2.46
C PHE A 29 -4.62 -3.43 -2.43
N ALA A 30 -3.37 -3.91 -2.46
CA ALA A 30 -3.03 -5.33 -2.39
C ALA A 30 -3.84 -6.20 -3.39
N ALA A 31 -3.91 -5.78 -4.65
CA ALA A 31 -4.68 -6.44 -5.70
C ALA A 31 -6.17 -6.64 -5.35
N GLY A 32 -6.76 -5.70 -4.61
CA GLY A 32 -8.14 -5.75 -4.15
C GLY A 32 -8.36 -6.48 -2.83
N SER A 33 -7.36 -7.14 -2.28
CA SER A 33 -7.46 -7.87 -1.01
C SER A 33 -7.73 -6.96 0.20
N LEU A 34 -7.43 -5.66 0.07
CA LEU A 34 -7.73 -4.67 1.09
C LEU A 34 -9.24 -4.42 1.24
N PHE A 35 -10.01 -4.71 0.20
CA PHE A 35 -11.42 -4.40 0.13
C PHE A 35 -12.27 -5.54 0.68
N ARG A 36 -13.03 -5.23 1.73
CA ARG A 36 -14.01 -6.11 2.37
C ARG A 36 -15.16 -5.27 2.87
N GLY A 37 -16.36 -5.78 2.72
CA GLY A 37 -17.56 -5.06 3.12
C GLY A 37 -18.17 -4.24 2.00
N ASP A 38 -18.89 -3.19 2.36
CA ASP A 38 -19.58 -2.35 1.39
C ASP A 38 -18.66 -1.30 0.74
N SER A 39 -19.23 -0.56 -0.21
CA SER A 39 -18.47 0.47 -0.95
C SER A 39 -18.00 1.62 -0.07
N VAL A 40 -18.73 1.97 0.99
CA VAL A 40 -18.38 3.05 1.92
C VAL A 40 -17.12 2.68 2.70
N GLU A 41 -17.09 1.46 3.26
CA GLU A 41 -15.92 0.95 3.97
C GLU A 41 -14.71 0.80 3.05
N ASN A 42 -14.91 0.26 1.86
CA ASN A 42 -13.83 0.07 0.88
C ASN A 42 -13.26 1.41 0.41
N ASN A 43 -14.09 2.40 0.15
CA ASN A 43 -13.65 3.75 -0.19
C ASN A 43 -12.86 4.38 0.95
N ARG A 44 -13.28 4.18 2.19
CA ARG A 44 -12.54 4.64 3.36
C ARG A 44 -11.15 3.97 3.47
N ARG A 45 -11.09 2.67 3.35
CA ARG A 45 -9.82 1.91 3.37
C ARG A 45 -8.87 2.36 2.26
N ALA A 46 -9.40 2.60 1.06
CA ALA A 46 -8.61 3.14 -0.04
C ALA A 46 -8.01 4.50 0.30
N ARG A 47 -8.78 5.42 0.89
CA ARG A 47 -8.27 6.73 1.31
C ARG A 47 -7.20 6.62 2.39
N LEU A 48 -7.39 5.75 3.38
CA LEU A 48 -6.39 5.51 4.42
C LEU A 48 -5.07 4.99 3.83
N ALA A 49 -5.14 4.03 2.92
CA ALA A 49 -3.97 3.48 2.25
C ALA A 49 -3.20 4.55 1.45
N ILE A 50 -3.90 5.35 0.67
CA ILE A 50 -3.28 6.44 -0.12
C ILE A 50 -2.66 7.49 0.79
N ARG A 51 -3.36 7.92 1.83
CA ARG A 51 -2.83 8.90 2.81
C ARG A 51 -1.58 8.37 3.50
N TYR A 52 -1.58 7.12 3.91
CA TYR A 52 -0.42 6.47 4.50
C TYR A 52 0.79 6.52 3.56
N ILE A 53 0.61 6.10 2.31
CA ILE A 53 1.70 6.08 1.32
C ILE A 53 2.23 7.49 1.05
N LEU A 54 1.35 8.47 0.90
CA LEU A 54 1.75 9.87 0.71
C LEU A 54 2.50 10.43 1.92
N HIS A 55 2.11 10.02 3.14
CA HIS A 55 2.79 10.45 4.36
C HIS A 55 4.21 9.89 4.48
N THR A 56 4.44 8.65 4.03
CA THR A 56 5.79 8.05 4.04
C THR A 56 6.76 8.76 3.10
N ASN A 57 6.26 9.43 2.08
CA ASN A 57 7.05 10.18 1.10
C ASN A 57 8.17 9.35 0.43
N THR A 58 7.93 8.06 0.23
CA THR A 58 8.91 7.14 -0.35
C THR A 58 8.61 6.79 -1.80
N VAL A 59 7.34 6.68 -2.14
CA VAL A 59 6.88 6.33 -3.49
C VAL A 59 5.66 7.17 -3.88
N ILE A 60 5.45 7.32 -5.18
CA ILE A 60 4.21 7.89 -5.73
C ILE A 60 3.24 6.73 -5.97
N PRO A 61 2.08 6.68 -5.29
CA PRO A 61 1.14 5.58 -5.48
C PRO A 61 0.43 5.68 -6.82
N ILE A 62 0.28 4.53 -7.48
CA ILE A 62 -0.53 4.39 -8.69
C ILE A 62 -1.71 3.46 -8.39
N PRO A 63 -2.84 4.00 -7.92
CA PRO A 63 -4.04 3.22 -7.64
C PRO A 63 -4.74 2.79 -8.92
N GLY A 64 -5.30 1.58 -8.92
CA GLY A 64 -6.23 1.16 -9.95
C GLY A 64 -7.59 1.84 -9.76
N MET A 65 -8.09 2.48 -10.80
CA MET A 65 -9.38 3.18 -10.80
C MET A 65 -10.14 2.83 -12.07
N ASN A 66 -11.27 2.17 -11.93
CA ASN A 66 -12.10 1.73 -13.06
C ASN A 66 -13.51 2.35 -13.07
N ARG A 67 -13.78 3.29 -12.16
CA ARG A 67 -15.03 4.06 -12.05
C ARG A 67 -14.71 5.50 -11.69
N LEU A 68 -15.58 6.44 -12.09
CA LEU A 68 -15.46 7.84 -11.70
C LEU A 68 -15.48 8.03 -10.19
N GLU A 69 -16.29 7.24 -9.49
CA GLU A 69 -16.33 7.23 -8.01
C GLU A 69 -14.95 6.96 -7.39
N HIS A 70 -14.16 6.07 -7.99
CA HIS A 70 -12.81 5.79 -7.51
C HIS A 70 -11.86 6.97 -7.70
N VAL A 71 -12.00 7.69 -8.80
CA VAL A 71 -11.22 8.93 -9.06
C VAL A 71 -11.55 9.98 -8.01
N ASP A 72 -12.83 10.22 -7.76
CA ASP A 72 -13.29 11.19 -6.75
C ASP A 72 -12.78 10.80 -5.35
N ASN A 73 -12.82 9.52 -5.01
CA ASN A 73 -12.38 9.01 -3.73
C ASN A 73 -10.86 9.18 -3.52
N VAL A 74 -10.06 8.90 -4.53
CA VAL A 74 -8.61 9.13 -4.47
C VAL A 74 -8.29 10.62 -4.40
N ALA A 75 -9.00 11.46 -5.13
CA ALA A 75 -8.86 12.91 -5.05
C ALA A 75 -9.16 13.41 -3.62
N LYS A 76 -10.19 12.90 -2.96
CA LYS A 76 -10.47 13.22 -1.55
C LYS A 76 -9.30 12.84 -0.64
N ALA A 77 -8.70 11.66 -0.83
CA ALA A 77 -7.56 11.22 -0.05
C ALA A 77 -6.38 12.19 -0.14
N VAL A 78 -6.12 12.73 -1.32
CA VAL A 78 -5.05 13.72 -1.55
C VAL A 78 -5.33 15.03 -0.82
N MET A 79 -6.60 15.41 -0.68
CA MET A 79 -7.03 16.66 -0.02
C MET A 79 -7.12 16.54 1.50
N GLU A 80 -7.20 15.32 2.03
CA GLU A 80 -7.20 15.06 3.48
C GLU A 80 -5.80 15.19 4.07
N ARG A 81 -5.69 15.29 5.40
CA ARG A 81 -4.37 15.25 6.07
C ARG A 81 -3.69 13.92 5.75
N ARG A 82 -2.39 13.97 5.49
CA ARG A 82 -1.63 12.77 5.14
C ARG A 82 -1.42 11.83 6.32
N GLN A 83 -1.08 12.39 7.48
CA GLN A 83 -0.84 11.59 8.69
C GLN A 83 -2.14 10.97 9.21
N LEU A 84 -2.11 9.67 9.47
CA LEU A 84 -3.20 8.96 10.12
C LEU A 84 -3.15 9.16 11.64
N ASP A 85 -4.32 9.23 12.27
CA ASP A 85 -4.40 9.16 13.72
C ASP A 85 -4.29 7.71 14.24
N VAL A 86 -4.35 7.52 15.55
CA VAL A 86 -4.20 6.21 16.18
C VAL A 86 -5.29 5.24 15.73
N LYS A 87 -6.54 5.71 15.61
CA LYS A 87 -7.67 4.87 15.17
C LYS A 87 -7.55 4.49 13.70
N GLU A 88 -7.25 5.45 12.86
CA GLU A 88 -7.05 5.25 11.43
C GLU A 88 -5.88 4.31 11.15
N THR A 89 -4.79 4.43 11.89
CA THR A 89 -3.64 3.53 11.81
C THR A 89 -4.03 2.11 12.18
N ALA A 90 -4.73 1.92 13.30
CA ALA A 90 -5.19 0.60 13.73
C ALA A 90 -6.17 -0.03 12.73
N GLU A 91 -7.07 0.78 12.15
CA GLU A 91 -8.00 0.34 11.12
C GLU A 91 -7.25 -0.17 9.88
N LEU A 92 -6.28 0.60 9.38
CA LEU A 92 -5.48 0.21 8.22
C LEU A 92 -4.62 -1.03 8.49
N GLU A 93 -3.97 -1.10 9.65
CA GLU A 93 -3.17 -2.27 10.04
C GLU A 93 -4.02 -3.54 10.10
N ASN A 94 -5.22 -3.46 10.67
CA ASN A 94 -6.14 -4.59 10.73
C ASN A 94 -6.59 -5.01 9.33
N ALA A 95 -6.94 -4.05 8.47
CA ALA A 95 -7.29 -4.32 7.08
C ALA A 95 -6.12 -4.97 6.31
N ASN A 96 -4.90 -4.52 6.53
CA ASN A 96 -3.69 -5.10 5.93
C ASN A 96 -3.44 -6.54 6.41
N LYS A 97 -3.63 -6.82 7.69
CA LYS A 97 -3.52 -8.19 8.22
C LYS A 97 -4.53 -9.13 7.56
N GLN A 98 -5.77 -8.67 7.41
CA GLN A 98 -6.82 -9.44 6.73
C GLN A 98 -6.51 -9.64 5.24
N ALA A 99 -6.03 -8.59 4.56
CA ALA A 99 -5.62 -8.66 3.17
C ALA A 99 -4.48 -9.66 2.95
N TRP A 100 -3.48 -9.64 3.83
CA TRP A 100 -2.36 -10.58 3.79
C TRP A 100 -2.81 -12.02 3.99
N ALA A 101 -3.71 -12.27 4.94
CA ALA A 101 -4.25 -13.61 5.21
C ALA A 101 -5.05 -14.18 4.02
N SER A 102 -5.62 -13.33 3.19
CA SER A 102 -6.55 -13.70 2.11
C SER A 102 -6.12 -13.21 0.73
N LEU A 103 -4.82 -13.15 0.47
CA LEU A 103 -4.29 -12.82 -0.85
C LEU A 103 -4.90 -13.73 -1.93
N PRO A 104 -5.20 -13.19 -3.14
CA PRO A 104 -5.61 -14.00 -4.27
C PRO A 104 -4.60 -15.12 -4.58
N ALA A 105 -5.07 -16.21 -5.18
CA ALA A 105 -4.24 -17.39 -5.48
C ALA A 105 -2.95 -17.02 -6.22
N ASP A 106 -3.02 -16.11 -7.18
CA ASP A 106 -1.88 -15.64 -7.98
C ASP A 106 -0.85 -14.85 -7.19
N TYR A 107 -1.18 -14.45 -5.95
CA TYR A 107 -0.30 -13.66 -5.07
C TYR A 107 0.12 -14.41 -3.80
N GLN A 108 -0.28 -15.66 -3.62
CA GLN A 108 0.07 -16.45 -2.41
C GLN A 108 1.58 -16.65 -2.27
N TRP A 109 2.32 -16.65 -3.36
CA TRP A 109 3.78 -16.76 -3.37
C TRP A 109 4.47 -15.64 -2.57
N LEU A 110 3.83 -14.47 -2.41
CA LEU A 110 4.38 -13.37 -1.61
C LEU A 110 4.59 -13.76 -0.14
N LYS A 111 3.81 -14.70 0.39
CA LYS A 111 3.93 -15.15 1.78
C LYS A 111 5.23 -15.87 2.05
N ASN A 112 5.78 -16.50 1.01
CA ASN A 112 7.01 -17.27 1.08
C ASN A 112 8.13 -16.63 0.27
N TRP A 113 7.94 -15.37 -0.14
CA TRP A 113 8.93 -14.69 -0.95
C TRP A 113 10.14 -14.30 -0.09
N GLU A 114 11.30 -14.75 -0.52
CA GLU A 114 12.57 -14.37 0.08
C GLU A 114 13.42 -13.64 -0.98
N TYR A 115 14.17 -12.65 -0.52
CA TYR A 115 15.21 -12.06 -1.35
C TYR A 115 16.35 -13.06 -1.49
N VAL A 116 16.43 -13.64 -2.65
CA VAL A 116 17.47 -14.63 -2.95
C VAL A 116 18.58 -13.99 -3.78
#